data_77c4ee863786da30ac9841141c34513d
#
_entry.id   77c4ee863786da30ac9841141c34513d
#
_cell.length_a   1.000
_cell.length_b   1.000
_cell.length_c   1.000
_cell.angle_alpha   90.00
_cell.angle_beta   90.00
_cell.angle_gamma   90.00
#
_symmetry.space_group_name_H-M   'P 1'
#
loop_
_entity.id
_entity.type
_entity.pdbx_description
1 polymer ?
#
loop_
_entity_poly.entity_id
_entity_poly.type
_entity_poly.pdbx_seq_one_letter_code
_entity_poly.pdbx_strand_id
1 'polypeptide(L)'
;MVAKRCFREQARRVPFILSGKPLEHLGGTVKTELAEMADVMPTLLDLCGIPIPATVEGHALLHPETVPREYIYGEVSEGNKATRMIRYDAYKLIYYPCGNVVQLFDLKKDSAETHDCAAEEAYADVRKKMENMLMENLNGNDLAWIKEGKLCGFAAPEYVAKANYGLYNQRGYHWPTPTGYSNQGKNA
;
A
#
# COMPACT_ATOMS: atom_id res chain seq x y z
N MET A 1 12.44 1.90 -14.25
CA MET A 1 11.52 1.08 -13.43
C MET A 1 11.53 1.66 -12.03
N VAL A 2 10.42 2.20 -11.58
CA VAL A 2 10.30 2.79 -10.25
C VAL A 2 10.29 1.66 -9.22
N ALA A 3 10.89 1.88 -8.06
CA ALA A 3 10.95 0.90 -6.98
C ALA A 3 9.55 0.51 -6.50
N LYS A 4 9.34 -0.78 -6.19
CA LYS A 4 8.07 -1.35 -5.72
C LYS A 4 7.66 -0.92 -4.29
N ARG A 5 8.20 0.19 -3.77
CA ARG A 5 7.87 0.69 -2.42
C ARG A 5 6.75 1.72 -2.48
N CYS A 6 5.62 1.34 -3.04
CA CYS A 6 4.44 2.21 -3.14
C CYS A 6 3.17 1.38 -3.17
N PHE A 7 2.02 2.03 -2.95
CA PHE A 7 0.71 1.40 -2.93
C PHE A 7 -0.06 1.44 -4.26
N ARG A 8 0.61 1.79 -5.36
CA ARG A 8 0.00 1.74 -6.70
C ARG A 8 -0.37 0.31 -7.09
N GLU A 9 -1.47 0.13 -7.86
CA GLU A 9 -1.95 -1.18 -8.28
C GLU A 9 -0.87 -2.02 -8.98
N GLN A 10 -0.04 -1.41 -9.83
CA GLN A 10 1.07 -2.11 -10.51
C GLN A 10 2.10 -2.72 -9.54
N ALA A 11 2.15 -2.24 -8.30
CA ALA A 11 3.08 -2.74 -7.30
C ALA A 11 2.43 -3.71 -6.31
N ARG A 12 1.09 -3.71 -6.19
CA ARG A 12 0.34 -4.43 -5.15
C ARG A 12 -0.56 -5.52 -5.70
N ARG A 13 -1.16 -5.31 -6.86
CA ARG A 13 -1.99 -6.31 -7.50
C ARG A 13 -1.11 -7.38 -8.13
N VAL A 14 -0.82 -8.43 -7.37
CA VAL A 14 -0.04 -9.58 -7.82
C VAL A 14 -0.93 -10.80 -7.97
N PRO A 15 -0.67 -11.72 -8.92
CA PRO A 15 -1.39 -12.97 -9.02
C PRO A 15 -1.22 -13.79 -7.75
N PHE A 16 -2.33 -14.36 -7.25
CA PHE A 16 -2.34 -15.39 -6.22
C PHE A 16 -3.07 -16.61 -6.80
N ILE A 17 -2.32 -17.66 -7.11
CA ILE A 17 -2.81 -18.84 -7.81
C ILE A 17 -2.60 -20.04 -6.91
N LEU A 18 -3.68 -20.76 -6.62
CA LEU A 18 -3.66 -22.01 -5.87
C LEU A 18 -4.06 -23.16 -6.80
N SER A 19 -3.32 -24.26 -6.73
CA SER A 19 -3.64 -25.50 -7.46
C SER A 19 -3.23 -26.73 -6.65
N GLY A 20 -3.85 -27.84 -6.90
CA GLY A 20 -3.54 -29.12 -6.25
C GLY A 20 -4.78 -29.97 -6.04
N LYS A 21 -4.59 -31.24 -5.64
CA LYS A 21 -5.68 -32.19 -5.40
C LYS A 21 -6.82 -31.66 -4.54
N PRO A 22 -6.57 -31.00 -3.40
CA PRO A 22 -7.66 -30.47 -2.56
C PRO A 22 -8.55 -29.44 -3.27
N LEU A 23 -8.06 -28.86 -4.38
CA LEU A 23 -8.70 -27.75 -5.10
C LEU A 23 -9.29 -28.16 -6.46
N GLU A 24 -9.27 -29.46 -6.83
CA GLU A 24 -9.79 -29.91 -8.13
C GLU A 24 -11.23 -29.48 -8.38
N HIS A 25 -12.06 -29.45 -7.31
CA HIS A 25 -13.46 -29.02 -7.39
C HIS A 25 -13.65 -27.51 -7.63
N LEU A 26 -12.60 -26.71 -7.44
CA LEU A 26 -12.58 -25.26 -7.69
C LEU A 26 -11.83 -24.90 -8.99
N GLY A 27 -11.45 -25.89 -9.78
CA GLY A 27 -10.68 -25.69 -11.02
C GLY A 27 -11.31 -24.64 -11.93
N GLY A 28 -10.53 -23.66 -12.35
CA GLY A 28 -10.97 -22.56 -13.21
C GLY A 28 -11.77 -21.45 -12.53
N THR A 29 -11.98 -21.49 -11.20
CA THR A 29 -12.64 -20.39 -10.49
C THR A 29 -11.70 -19.20 -10.30
N VAL A 30 -12.29 -17.99 -10.34
CA VAL A 30 -11.60 -16.73 -10.03
C VAL A 30 -12.36 -16.08 -8.87
N LYS A 31 -11.63 -15.79 -7.80
CA LYS A 31 -12.16 -15.06 -6.66
C LYS A 31 -11.70 -13.60 -6.74
N THR A 32 -12.56 -12.67 -6.33
CA THR A 32 -12.35 -11.23 -6.42
C THR A 32 -12.31 -10.55 -5.05
N GLU A 33 -12.49 -11.34 -4.01
CA GLU A 33 -12.44 -10.89 -2.62
C GLU A 33 -11.06 -10.32 -2.29
N LEU A 34 -11.02 -9.40 -1.33
CA LEU A 34 -9.78 -8.81 -0.85
C LEU A 34 -8.93 -9.88 -0.16
N ALA A 35 -7.70 -10.03 -0.61
CA ALA A 35 -6.71 -10.94 -0.04
C ALA A 35 -5.36 -10.25 0.17
N GLU A 36 -4.60 -10.71 1.14
CA GLU A 36 -3.28 -10.19 1.46
C GLU A 36 -2.27 -11.30 1.75
N MET A 37 -1.00 -10.93 1.88
CA MET A 37 0.07 -11.92 2.09
C MET A 37 -0.08 -12.70 3.41
N ALA A 38 -0.68 -12.10 4.44
CA ALA A 38 -0.95 -12.78 5.71
C ALA A 38 -1.90 -13.98 5.55
N ASP A 39 -2.73 -14.00 4.50
CA ASP A 39 -3.71 -15.06 4.23
C ASP A 39 -3.10 -16.33 3.64
N VAL A 40 -1.89 -16.24 3.10
CA VAL A 40 -1.24 -17.39 2.42
C VAL A 40 -1.06 -18.57 3.37
N MET A 41 -0.48 -18.32 4.54
CA MET A 41 -0.16 -19.38 5.48
C MET A 41 -1.42 -20.03 6.07
N PRO A 42 -2.42 -19.30 6.62
CA PRO A 42 -3.63 -19.94 7.13
C PRO A 42 -4.43 -20.66 6.04
N THR A 43 -4.45 -20.15 4.80
CA THR A 43 -5.09 -20.87 3.69
C THR A 43 -4.42 -22.20 3.40
N LEU A 44 -3.09 -22.27 3.42
CA LEU A 44 -2.36 -23.52 3.20
C LEU A 44 -2.54 -24.49 4.35
N LEU A 45 -2.53 -24.03 5.61
CA LEU A 45 -2.77 -24.87 6.79
C LEU A 45 -4.17 -25.50 6.74
N ASP A 46 -5.18 -24.68 6.44
CA ASP A 46 -6.57 -25.15 6.30
C ASP A 46 -6.70 -26.23 5.22
N LEU A 47 -6.12 -26.00 4.04
CA LEU A 47 -6.12 -26.97 2.95
C LEU A 47 -5.41 -28.29 3.29
N CYS A 48 -4.46 -28.25 4.23
CA CYS A 48 -3.75 -29.42 4.71
C CYS A 48 -4.44 -30.08 5.95
N GLY A 49 -5.56 -29.54 6.42
CA GLY A 49 -6.22 -30.00 7.65
C GLY A 49 -5.38 -29.78 8.92
N ILE A 50 -4.49 -28.80 8.90
CA ILE A 50 -3.62 -28.43 10.03
C ILE A 50 -4.29 -27.28 10.78
N PRO A 51 -4.41 -27.36 12.13
CA PRO A 51 -4.98 -26.27 12.93
C PRO A 51 -4.21 -24.95 12.75
N ILE A 52 -4.95 -23.88 12.51
CA ILE A 52 -4.39 -22.52 12.39
C ILE A 52 -4.14 -21.99 13.82
N PRO A 53 -2.91 -21.56 14.15
CA PRO A 53 -2.62 -20.97 15.47
C PRO A 53 -3.45 -19.71 15.74
N ALA A 54 -3.91 -19.53 16.97
CA ALA A 54 -4.74 -18.38 17.37
C ALA A 54 -4.03 -17.02 17.25
N THR A 55 -2.72 -17.01 17.09
CA THR A 55 -1.91 -15.78 16.88
C THR A 55 -1.85 -15.33 15.42
N VAL A 56 -2.47 -16.09 14.50
CA VAL A 56 -2.47 -15.77 13.07
C VAL A 56 -3.59 -14.78 12.78
N GLU A 57 -3.23 -13.64 12.20
CA GLU A 57 -4.17 -12.57 11.84
C GLU A 57 -4.76 -12.74 10.43
N GLY A 58 -4.09 -13.51 9.57
CA GLY A 58 -4.56 -13.80 8.21
C GLY A 58 -5.78 -14.73 8.19
N HIS A 59 -6.51 -14.70 7.08
CA HIS A 59 -7.72 -15.50 6.87
C HIS A 59 -7.44 -16.71 5.99
N ALA A 60 -8.07 -17.84 6.30
CA ALA A 60 -8.11 -19.00 5.41
C ALA A 60 -9.12 -18.73 4.27
N LEU A 61 -8.64 -18.25 3.14
CA LEU A 61 -9.47 -17.70 2.04
C LEU A 61 -10.46 -18.67 1.42
N LEU A 62 -10.25 -19.97 1.58
CA LEU A 62 -11.09 -21.00 1.00
C LEU A 62 -11.97 -21.73 2.02
N HIS A 63 -11.80 -21.44 3.31
CA HIS A 63 -12.63 -22.03 4.35
C HIS A 63 -14.07 -21.52 4.27
N PRO A 64 -15.10 -22.40 4.33
CA PRO A 64 -16.50 -22.01 4.12
C PRO A 64 -17.03 -20.95 5.09
N GLU A 65 -16.48 -20.90 6.30
CA GLU A 65 -16.91 -19.96 7.35
C GLU A 65 -16.12 -18.64 7.33
N THR A 66 -15.15 -18.49 6.41
CA THR A 66 -14.36 -17.26 6.34
C THR A 66 -15.22 -16.10 5.86
N VAL A 67 -15.34 -15.08 6.71
CA VAL A 67 -16.01 -13.83 6.35
C VAL A 67 -15.05 -12.99 5.49
N PRO A 68 -15.48 -12.55 4.30
CA PRO A 68 -14.66 -11.67 3.47
C PRO A 68 -14.27 -10.40 4.20
N ARG A 69 -13.04 -9.91 3.96
CA ARG A 69 -12.58 -8.64 4.53
C ARG A 69 -13.40 -7.47 3.99
N GLU A 70 -13.75 -6.55 4.86
CA GLU A 70 -14.34 -5.27 4.45
C GLU A 70 -13.28 -4.37 3.78
N TYR A 71 -12.05 -4.37 4.31
CA TYR A 71 -10.93 -3.57 3.79
C TYR A 71 -9.58 -4.24 4.02
N ILE A 72 -8.55 -3.71 3.36
CA ILE A 72 -7.14 -4.04 3.62
C ILE A 72 -6.42 -2.78 4.10
N TYR A 73 -5.66 -2.92 5.17
CA TYR A 73 -4.67 -1.95 5.63
C TYR A 73 -3.28 -2.34 5.15
N GLY A 74 -2.45 -1.38 4.86
CA GLY A 74 -1.07 -1.64 4.44
C GLY A 74 -0.09 -0.56 4.86
N GLU A 75 1.15 -0.98 5.13
CA GLU A 75 2.25 -0.12 5.57
C GLU A 75 3.45 -0.25 4.65
N VAL A 76 4.09 0.87 4.37
CA VAL A 76 5.38 0.92 3.66
C VAL A 76 6.25 1.99 4.28
N SER A 77 7.48 1.61 4.62
CA SER A 77 8.52 2.49 5.16
C SER A 77 8.13 3.20 6.46
N GLU A 78 9.10 3.87 7.05
CA GLU A 78 9.01 4.61 8.30
C GLU A 78 9.53 6.04 8.16
N GLY A 79 9.24 6.89 9.17
CA GLY A 79 9.68 8.28 9.24
C GLY A 79 9.19 9.08 8.03
N ASN A 80 10.07 9.90 7.44
CA ASN A 80 9.73 10.79 6.33
C ASN A 80 9.31 10.07 5.03
N LYS A 81 9.49 8.73 4.98
CA LYS A 81 9.11 7.91 3.83
C LYS A 81 7.90 7.02 4.14
N ALA A 82 7.35 7.13 5.35
CA ALA A 82 6.20 6.36 5.76
C ALA A 82 5.03 6.58 4.81
N THR A 83 4.33 5.53 4.49
CA THR A 83 3.10 5.56 3.70
C THR A 83 2.15 4.52 4.26
N ARG A 84 0.89 4.86 4.41
CA ARG A 84 -0.18 3.97 4.88
C ARG A 84 -1.29 3.92 3.85
N MET A 85 -2.02 2.83 3.79
CA MET A 85 -3.04 2.62 2.76
C MET A 85 -4.25 1.89 3.33
N ILE A 86 -5.44 2.32 2.92
CA ILE A 86 -6.68 1.56 3.03
C ILE A 86 -7.19 1.23 1.62
N ARG A 87 -7.52 -0.02 1.40
CA ARG A 87 -8.27 -0.50 0.24
C ARG A 87 -9.66 -0.93 0.71
N TYR A 88 -10.68 -0.19 0.32
CA TYR A 88 -12.07 -0.41 0.73
C TYR A 88 -12.99 -0.36 -0.49
N ASP A 89 -13.79 -1.39 -0.71
CA ASP A 89 -14.68 -1.53 -1.87
C ASP A 89 -13.95 -1.19 -3.18
N ALA A 90 -14.43 -0.24 -3.96
CA ALA A 90 -13.83 0.24 -5.20
C ALA A 90 -12.75 1.32 -4.98
N TYR A 91 -12.48 1.72 -3.75
CA TYR A 91 -11.63 2.88 -3.45
C TYR A 91 -10.29 2.48 -2.83
N LYS A 92 -9.29 3.32 -3.06
CA LYS A 92 -8.00 3.25 -2.40
C LYS A 92 -7.60 4.61 -1.87
N LEU A 93 -7.35 4.68 -0.56
CA LEU A 93 -6.79 5.85 0.09
C LEU A 93 -5.32 5.58 0.41
N ILE A 94 -4.44 6.51 0.05
CA ILE A 94 -3.02 6.48 0.39
C ILE A 94 -2.70 7.72 1.21
N TYR A 95 -2.11 7.50 2.38
CA TYR A 95 -1.73 8.56 3.30
C TYR A 95 -0.22 8.68 3.41
N TYR A 96 0.27 9.89 3.29
CA TYR A 96 1.66 10.29 3.47
C TYR A 96 1.74 11.22 4.67
N PRO A 97 2.17 10.74 5.86
CA PRO A 97 2.21 11.55 7.07
C PRO A 97 3.19 12.73 6.96
N CYS A 98 4.29 12.55 6.21
CA CYS A 98 5.20 13.63 5.86
C CYS A 98 4.51 14.63 4.92
N GLY A 99 4.14 15.78 5.43
CA GLY A 99 3.37 16.80 4.74
C GLY A 99 1.85 16.64 4.86
N ASN A 100 1.37 15.63 5.59
CA ASN A 100 -0.06 15.36 5.82
C ASN A 100 -0.88 15.28 4.53
N VAL A 101 -0.42 14.48 3.56
CA VAL A 101 -1.05 14.36 2.25
C VAL A 101 -1.90 13.09 2.18
N VAL A 102 -3.13 13.23 1.70
CA VAL A 102 -4.05 12.13 1.39
C VAL A 102 -4.27 12.10 -0.10
N GLN A 103 -4.20 10.91 -0.70
CA GLN A 103 -4.65 10.64 -2.06
C GLN A 103 -5.81 9.64 -2.02
N LEU A 104 -6.79 9.81 -2.90
CA LEU A 104 -7.94 8.91 -3.04
C LEU A 104 -8.13 8.55 -4.50
N PHE A 105 -8.32 7.26 -4.78
CA PHE A 105 -8.54 6.74 -6.13
C PHE A 105 -9.82 5.91 -6.19
N ASP A 106 -10.64 6.15 -7.22
CA ASP A 106 -11.79 5.32 -7.58
C ASP A 106 -11.34 4.27 -8.62
N LEU A 107 -10.96 3.09 -8.17
CA LEU A 107 -10.38 2.05 -9.02
C LEU A 107 -11.38 1.41 -10.00
N LYS A 108 -12.67 1.65 -9.80
CA LYS A 108 -13.72 1.22 -10.74
C LYS A 108 -13.73 2.12 -11.98
N LYS A 109 -13.52 3.42 -11.80
CA LYS A 109 -13.48 4.40 -12.89
C LYS A 109 -12.07 4.59 -13.44
N ASP A 110 -11.05 4.50 -12.59
CA ASP A 110 -9.64 4.73 -12.90
C ASP A 110 -8.75 3.65 -12.30
N SER A 111 -8.71 2.50 -12.95
CA SER A 111 -7.86 1.37 -12.53
C SER A 111 -6.35 1.64 -12.65
N ALA A 112 -5.96 2.69 -13.35
CA ALA A 112 -4.56 3.12 -13.52
C ALA A 112 -4.11 4.12 -12.44
N GLU A 113 -5.04 4.62 -11.61
CA GLU A 113 -4.77 5.59 -10.53
C GLU A 113 -4.13 6.89 -11.04
N THR A 114 -4.62 7.38 -12.16
CA THR A 114 -4.11 8.60 -12.79
C THR A 114 -4.77 9.86 -12.26
N HIS A 115 -5.95 9.73 -11.64
CA HIS A 115 -6.75 10.82 -11.12
C HIS A 115 -6.95 10.72 -9.62
N ASP A 116 -6.46 11.72 -8.88
CA ASP A 116 -6.62 11.84 -7.42
C ASP A 116 -7.92 12.57 -7.09
N CYS A 117 -8.89 11.85 -6.55
CA CYS A 117 -10.22 12.36 -6.19
C CYS A 117 -10.27 12.96 -4.78
N ALA A 118 -9.17 13.04 -4.03
CA ALA A 118 -9.19 13.39 -2.61
C ALA A 118 -9.77 14.79 -2.32
N ALA A 119 -9.67 15.72 -3.27
CA ALA A 119 -10.18 17.09 -3.11
C ALA A 119 -11.62 17.29 -3.63
N GLU A 120 -12.23 16.26 -4.23
CA GLU A 120 -13.54 16.37 -4.83
C GLU A 120 -14.67 16.15 -3.82
N GLU A 121 -15.65 17.05 -3.80
CA GLU A 121 -16.81 16.99 -2.90
C GLU A 121 -17.61 15.70 -3.05
N ALA A 122 -17.72 15.18 -4.27
CA ALA A 122 -18.43 13.92 -4.55
C ALA A 122 -17.87 12.71 -3.82
N TYR A 123 -16.61 12.76 -3.37
CA TYR A 123 -15.93 11.69 -2.65
C TYR A 123 -15.68 12.01 -1.17
N ALA A 124 -16.20 13.12 -0.65
CA ALA A 124 -15.95 13.57 0.73
C ALA A 124 -16.34 12.52 1.78
N ASP A 125 -17.51 11.90 1.63
CA ASP A 125 -18.01 10.91 2.60
C ASP A 125 -17.16 9.62 2.59
N VAL A 126 -16.84 9.09 1.42
CA VAL A 126 -16.02 7.88 1.32
C VAL A 126 -14.59 8.17 1.78
N ARG A 127 -14.04 9.34 1.47
CA ARG A 127 -12.75 9.78 1.99
C ARG A 127 -12.74 9.80 3.51
N LYS A 128 -13.72 10.45 4.14
CA LYS A 128 -13.85 10.52 5.59
C LYS A 128 -13.97 9.14 6.23
N LYS A 129 -14.79 8.25 5.64
CA LYS A 129 -14.91 6.87 6.11
C LYS A 129 -13.56 6.16 6.08
N MET A 130 -12.81 6.27 4.98
CA MET A 130 -11.51 5.61 4.83
C MET A 130 -10.41 6.24 5.70
N GLU A 131 -10.46 7.55 5.95
CA GLU A 131 -9.56 8.21 6.94
C GLU A 131 -9.81 7.67 8.34
N ASN A 132 -11.07 7.43 8.73
CA ASN A 132 -11.40 6.82 10.01
C ASN A 132 -10.88 5.38 10.10
N MET A 133 -11.11 4.55 9.08
CA MET A 133 -10.54 3.20 8.99
C MET A 133 -9.02 3.23 9.11
N LEU A 134 -8.37 4.20 8.47
CA LEU A 134 -6.92 4.36 8.56
C LEU A 134 -6.50 4.65 10.00
N MET A 135 -7.13 5.62 10.66
CA MET A 135 -6.79 6.00 12.04
C MET A 135 -7.00 4.86 13.04
N GLU A 136 -7.99 4.00 12.83
CA GLU A 136 -8.25 2.82 13.66
C GLU A 136 -7.15 1.76 13.55
N ASN A 137 -6.42 1.73 12.43
CA ASN A 137 -5.35 0.78 12.18
C ASN A 137 -3.95 1.33 12.50
N LEU A 138 -3.80 2.65 12.70
CA LEU A 138 -2.52 3.23 13.09
C LEU A 138 -2.11 2.75 14.50
N ASN A 139 -0.84 2.40 14.65
CA ASN A 139 -0.32 1.87 15.91
C ASN A 139 1.08 2.45 16.23
N GLY A 140 1.55 2.19 17.45
CA GLY A 140 2.88 2.60 17.88
C GLY A 140 3.15 4.09 17.68
N ASN A 141 4.21 4.43 16.98
CA ASN A 141 4.63 5.80 16.71
C ASN A 141 3.68 6.55 15.76
N ASP A 142 2.90 5.83 14.96
CA ASP A 142 1.98 6.39 13.97
C ASP A 142 0.79 7.10 14.64
N LEU A 143 0.48 6.76 15.90
CA LEU A 143 -0.53 7.44 16.69
C LEU A 143 -0.25 8.94 16.86
N ALA A 144 1.01 9.35 16.76
CA ALA A 144 1.39 10.76 16.79
C ALA A 144 0.88 11.56 15.55
N TRP A 145 0.42 10.86 14.51
CA TRP A 145 -0.16 11.49 13.31
C TRP A 145 -1.65 11.79 13.46
N ILE A 146 -2.23 11.48 14.61
CA ILE A 146 -3.63 11.77 14.92
C ILE A 146 -3.71 12.88 15.96
N LYS A 147 -4.47 13.93 15.68
CA LYS A 147 -4.77 14.99 16.63
C LYS A 147 -6.24 15.36 16.54
N GLU A 148 -6.92 15.41 17.68
CA GLU A 148 -8.35 15.78 17.76
C GLU A 148 -9.24 14.97 16.80
N GLY A 149 -8.94 13.67 16.64
CA GLY A 149 -9.70 12.76 15.76
C GLY A 149 -9.49 13.00 14.26
N LYS A 150 -8.39 13.65 13.88
CA LYS A 150 -8.03 13.92 12.48
C LYS A 150 -6.58 13.57 12.20
N LEU A 151 -6.30 13.19 10.96
CA LEU A 151 -4.94 13.03 10.49
C LEU A 151 -4.24 14.40 10.46
N CYS A 152 -3.10 14.51 11.10
CA CYS A 152 -2.30 15.74 11.13
C CYS A 152 -0.88 15.54 10.58
N GLY A 153 -0.39 14.28 10.54
CA GLY A 153 0.96 13.98 10.09
C GLY A 153 2.04 14.80 10.79
N PHE A 154 3.07 15.15 10.03
CA PHE A 154 4.13 16.04 10.46
C PHE A 154 4.65 16.88 9.28
N ALA A 155 5.31 18.01 9.59
CA ALA A 155 5.83 18.90 8.57
C ALA A 155 6.86 18.19 7.67
N ALA A 156 6.73 18.38 6.37
CA ALA A 156 7.75 17.92 5.44
C ALA A 156 9.04 18.72 5.68
N PRO A 157 10.22 18.05 5.69
CA PRO A 157 11.48 18.77 5.76
C PRO A 157 11.64 19.65 4.51
N GLU A 158 12.31 20.77 4.68
CA GLU A 158 12.64 21.62 3.52
C GLU A 158 13.46 20.81 2.51
N TYR A 159 12.97 20.76 1.28
CA TYR A 159 13.66 20.06 0.21
C TYR A 159 14.79 20.92 -0.32
N VAL A 160 16.01 20.57 0.03
CA VAL A 160 17.21 21.14 -0.61
C VAL A 160 17.60 20.24 -1.78
N ALA A 161 17.41 20.72 -3.00
CA ALA A 161 17.83 20.01 -4.20
C ALA A 161 19.36 19.85 -4.18
N LYS A 162 19.83 18.60 -4.05
CA LYS A 162 21.26 18.32 -4.18
C LYS A 162 21.63 18.41 -5.66
N ALA A 163 22.69 19.16 -5.95
CA ALA A 163 23.27 19.16 -7.30
C ALA A 163 23.53 17.71 -7.73
N ASN A 164 23.13 17.38 -8.95
CA ASN A 164 23.30 16.04 -9.54
C ASN A 164 22.51 14.88 -8.89
N TYR A 165 21.49 15.15 -8.06
CA TYR A 165 20.70 14.10 -7.40
C TYR A 165 20.16 13.03 -8.38
N GLY A 166 19.68 13.43 -9.54
CA GLY A 166 19.16 12.53 -10.57
C GLY A 166 20.23 11.65 -11.23
N LEU A 167 21.50 12.04 -11.22
CA LEU A 167 22.58 11.29 -11.84
C LEU A 167 23.14 10.19 -10.95
N TYR A 168 23.10 10.36 -9.63
CA TYR A 168 23.65 9.40 -8.68
C TYR A 168 22.74 8.20 -8.39
N ASN A 169 21.44 8.36 -8.53
CA ASN A 169 20.45 7.32 -8.22
C ASN A 169 19.93 6.56 -9.45
N GLN A 170 20.36 6.93 -10.63
CA GLN A 170 20.01 6.20 -11.83
C GLN A 170 21.02 5.08 -12.08
N ARG A 171 20.55 3.94 -12.54
CA ARG A 171 21.39 2.78 -12.88
C ARG A 171 22.37 3.14 -13.99
N GLY A 172 23.61 3.41 -13.61
CA GLY A 172 24.69 3.75 -14.52
C GLY A 172 24.97 5.25 -14.58
N TYR A 173 26.25 5.53 -14.83
CA TYR A 173 26.70 6.88 -15.14
C TYR A 173 26.27 7.20 -16.57
N HIS A 174 25.71 8.39 -16.79
CA HIS A 174 25.66 8.93 -18.14
C HIS A 174 27.11 9.18 -18.58
N TRP A 175 27.52 8.47 -19.59
CA TRP A 175 28.83 8.68 -20.21
C TRP A 175 28.64 9.13 -21.66
N PRO A 176 29.29 10.20 -22.08
CA PRO A 176 30.10 11.13 -21.26
C PRO A 176 29.25 11.95 -20.28
N THR A 177 29.85 12.34 -19.16
CA THR A 177 29.17 13.20 -18.16
C THR A 177 28.70 14.49 -18.85
N PRO A 178 27.41 14.89 -18.70
CA PRO A 178 26.92 16.12 -19.30
C PRO A 178 27.73 17.33 -18.88
N THR A 179 27.99 18.23 -19.80
CA THR A 179 28.75 19.46 -19.55
C THR A 179 28.08 20.27 -18.44
N GLY A 180 28.84 20.67 -17.43
CA GLY A 180 28.33 21.42 -16.26
C GLY A 180 28.03 20.57 -15.03
N TYR A 181 28.14 19.26 -15.11
CA TYR A 181 28.00 18.36 -13.95
C TYR A 181 29.39 18.05 -13.36
N SER A 182 29.61 18.46 -12.13
CA SER A 182 30.82 18.09 -11.38
C SER A 182 30.58 16.92 -10.46
N ASN A 183 31.56 16.04 -10.33
CA ASN A 183 31.53 14.92 -9.37
C ASN A 183 31.78 15.36 -7.91
N GLN A 184 31.65 16.64 -7.59
CA GLN A 184 31.98 17.22 -6.29
C GLN A 184 31.04 16.89 -5.14
N GLY A 185 30.27 15.82 -5.22
CA GLY A 185 29.40 15.33 -4.13
C GLY A 185 29.79 13.98 -3.57
N LYS A 186 30.96 13.44 -3.89
CA LYS A 186 31.37 12.12 -3.45
C LYS A 186 31.97 12.02 -2.04
N ASN A 187 32.22 13.14 -1.38
CA ASN A 187 32.91 13.20 -0.09
C ASN A 187 32.16 14.10 0.92
N ALA A 188 30.86 13.77 1.19
CA ALA A 188 30.18 14.31 2.34
C ALA A 188 29.24 13.24 2.90
#